data_385fbb431d2eab0cfd34e4c1522ec030
#
_entry.id   385fbb431d2eab0cfd34e4c1522ec030
#
_cell.length_a   1.000
_cell.length_b   1.000
_cell.length_c   1.000
_cell.angle_alpha   90.00
_cell.angle_beta   90.00
_cell.angle_gamma   90.00
#
_symmetry.space_group_name_H-M   'P 1'
#
loop_
_entity.id
_entity.type
_entity.pdbx_description
1 polymer ?
#
loop_
_entity_poly.entity_id
_entity_poly.type
_entity_poly.pdbx_seq_one_letter_code
_entity_poly.pdbx_strand_id
1 'polypeptide(L)'
;MNICIIPARGGSKRIPRKNIKLFCGKPMIEWAITAAQSADIFERIFVSTDDAEIKETVLSLGVEAPFKRPEHLSDDFATTIDVMAHAVSTLGLDNESTVCCLYATAPFLQPEKLAIGPEKLNHADFAISVTSYAFPIQRALRVKSLDQIEMINPEQILTRSQDLEECFHDAGQFYWAKASSWVTRKSIFDGKVAGIPLPRSRVQDIDTPEDWELAEVMFRTLGLG
;
A
#
# COMPACT_ATOMS: atom_id res chain seq x y z
N MET A 1 -1.91 -11.82 17.70
CA MET A 1 -2.44 -10.44 17.73
C MET A 1 -2.26 -9.82 16.35
N ASN A 2 -3.33 -9.29 15.74
CA ASN A 2 -3.26 -8.61 14.43
C ASN A 2 -3.30 -7.11 14.65
N ILE A 3 -2.29 -6.40 14.15
CA ILE A 3 -2.14 -4.94 14.30
C ILE A 3 -2.11 -4.30 12.91
N CYS A 4 -2.84 -3.21 12.73
CA CYS A 4 -2.74 -2.35 11.55
C CYS A 4 -1.89 -1.12 11.88
N ILE A 5 -0.92 -0.80 11.01
CA ILE A 5 -0.15 0.44 11.08
C ILE A 5 -0.31 1.17 9.75
N ILE A 6 -0.76 2.42 9.80
CA ILE A 6 -1.00 3.27 8.63
C ILE A 6 0.07 4.37 8.60
N PRO A 7 1.10 4.27 7.75
CA PRO A 7 2.06 5.35 7.57
C PRO A 7 1.42 6.55 6.84
N ALA A 8 1.46 7.74 7.46
CA ALA A 8 0.90 8.95 6.88
C ALA A 8 1.78 10.16 7.19
N ARG A 9 2.68 10.54 6.26
CA ARG A 9 3.54 11.73 6.43
C ARG A 9 2.84 13.02 6.01
N GLY A 10 3.23 14.15 6.61
CA GLY A 10 2.73 15.48 6.26
C GLY A 10 3.28 16.02 4.94
N GLY A 11 4.52 15.63 4.58
CA GLY A 11 5.34 16.22 3.53
C GLY A 11 5.05 15.77 2.09
N SER A 12 3.79 15.53 1.70
CA SER A 12 3.45 15.19 0.31
C SER A 12 3.65 16.38 -0.62
N LYS A 13 4.58 16.25 -1.60
CA LYS A 13 4.99 17.36 -2.50
C LYS A 13 4.12 17.48 -3.76
N ARG A 14 3.83 16.36 -4.43
CA ARG A 14 3.07 16.33 -5.70
C ARG A 14 1.59 16.64 -5.49
N ILE A 15 1.01 16.16 -4.40
CA ILE A 15 -0.34 16.47 -3.95
C ILE A 15 -0.22 16.99 -2.50
N PRO A 16 -0.27 18.31 -2.28
CA PRO A 16 -0.15 18.87 -0.94
C PRO A 16 -1.17 18.29 0.03
N ARG A 17 -0.71 17.91 1.23
CA ARG A 17 -1.55 17.34 2.29
C ARG A 17 -2.31 16.07 1.87
N LYS A 18 -1.80 15.27 0.94
CA LYS A 18 -2.46 14.13 0.28
C LYS A 18 -3.26 13.25 1.24
N ASN A 19 -2.69 12.90 2.40
CA ASN A 19 -3.31 11.96 3.34
C ASN A 19 -4.59 12.48 4.02
N ILE A 20 -4.77 13.79 4.13
CA ILE A 20 -5.95 14.42 4.74
C ILE A 20 -6.72 15.31 3.76
N LYS A 21 -6.27 15.43 2.51
CA LYS A 21 -7.03 16.08 1.44
C LYS A 21 -8.35 15.33 1.23
N LEU A 22 -9.42 16.07 1.02
CA LEU A 22 -10.74 15.46 0.78
C LEU A 22 -10.78 14.73 -0.55
N PHE A 23 -11.00 13.42 -0.47
CA PHE A 23 -11.22 12.52 -1.59
C PHE A 23 -12.65 11.99 -1.51
N CYS A 24 -13.48 12.30 -2.51
CA CYS A 24 -14.90 11.93 -2.53
C CYS A 24 -15.64 12.25 -1.20
N GLY A 25 -15.39 13.45 -0.65
CA GLY A 25 -16.11 13.97 0.53
C GLY A 25 -15.51 13.65 1.90
N LYS A 26 -14.46 12.80 1.98
CA LYS A 26 -13.77 12.44 3.24
C LYS A 26 -12.26 12.63 3.12
N PRO A 27 -11.53 12.85 4.23
CA PRO A 27 -10.07 12.76 4.22
C PRO A 27 -9.59 11.45 3.59
N MET A 28 -8.57 11.49 2.74
CA MET A 28 -8.08 10.30 2.04
C MET A 28 -7.80 9.13 3.00
N ILE A 29 -7.14 9.40 4.12
CA ILE A 29 -6.80 8.39 5.14
C ILE A 29 -8.04 7.74 5.79
N GLU A 30 -9.19 8.45 5.83
CA GLU A 30 -10.42 7.92 6.43
C GLU A 30 -10.92 6.68 5.69
N TRP A 31 -10.74 6.63 4.36
CA TRP A 31 -11.12 5.45 3.57
C TRP A 31 -10.33 4.21 3.97
N ALA A 32 -9.02 4.36 4.15
CA ALA A 32 -8.17 3.26 4.60
C ALA A 32 -8.51 2.83 6.04
N ILE A 33 -8.73 3.79 6.94
CA ILE A 33 -9.15 3.54 8.33
C ILE A 33 -10.49 2.79 8.35
N THR A 34 -11.49 3.27 7.61
CA THR A 34 -12.82 2.64 7.54
C THR A 34 -12.73 1.20 7.02
N ALA A 35 -11.91 0.95 6.00
CA ALA A 35 -11.70 -0.39 5.48
C ALA A 35 -11.02 -1.31 6.50
N ALA A 36 -10.02 -0.80 7.22
CA ALA A 36 -9.35 -1.56 8.28
C ALA A 36 -10.31 -1.90 9.44
N GLN A 37 -11.13 -0.94 9.86
CA GLN A 37 -12.16 -1.17 10.89
C GLN A 37 -13.21 -2.18 10.42
N SER A 38 -13.66 -2.07 9.16
CA SER A 38 -14.66 -2.97 8.57
C SER A 38 -14.15 -4.39 8.33
N ALA A 39 -12.84 -4.59 8.27
CA ALA A 39 -12.24 -5.92 8.16
C ALA A 39 -12.45 -6.77 9.42
N ASP A 40 -12.67 -6.14 10.56
CA ASP A 40 -12.95 -6.75 11.88
C ASP A 40 -11.94 -7.85 12.29
N ILE A 41 -10.68 -7.66 11.90
CA ILE A 41 -9.58 -8.60 12.19
C ILE A 41 -8.45 -7.97 13.02
N PHE A 42 -8.45 -6.65 13.16
CA PHE A 42 -7.41 -5.92 13.87
C PHE A 42 -7.80 -5.67 15.34
N GLU A 43 -6.94 -6.06 16.25
CA GLU A 43 -7.10 -5.74 17.68
C GLU A 43 -6.81 -4.26 17.94
N ARG A 44 -5.88 -3.66 17.17
CA ARG A 44 -5.56 -2.23 17.23
C ARG A 44 -5.17 -1.70 15.84
N ILE A 45 -5.51 -0.43 15.62
CA ILE A 45 -5.13 0.33 14.42
C ILE A 45 -4.36 1.56 14.88
N PHE A 46 -3.14 1.74 14.34
CA PHE A 46 -2.27 2.86 14.64
C PHE A 46 -1.96 3.67 13.39
N VAL A 47 -1.79 4.97 13.55
CA VAL A 47 -1.24 5.83 12.50
C VAL A 47 0.16 6.30 12.91
N SER A 48 1.14 6.07 12.03
CA SER A 48 2.49 6.59 12.16
C SER A 48 2.60 7.88 11.38
N THR A 49 2.73 9.02 12.08
CA THR A 49 2.83 10.34 11.44
C THR A 49 3.83 11.26 12.13
N ASP A 50 4.42 12.18 11.38
CA ASP A 50 5.25 13.30 11.83
C ASP A 50 4.43 14.58 12.02
N ASP A 51 3.18 14.60 11.56
CA ASP A 51 2.37 15.78 11.35
C ASP A 51 1.23 15.91 12.36
N ALA A 52 1.08 17.09 12.96
CA ALA A 52 0.11 17.34 14.01
C ALA A 52 -1.36 17.33 13.49
N GLU A 53 -1.59 17.86 12.28
CA GLU A 53 -2.94 17.92 11.71
C GLU A 53 -3.43 16.53 11.28
N ILE A 54 -2.53 15.69 10.73
CA ILE A 54 -2.84 14.27 10.48
C ILE A 54 -3.17 13.58 11.80
N LYS A 55 -2.36 13.78 12.83
CA LYS A 55 -2.61 13.22 14.17
C LYS A 55 -3.99 13.63 14.70
N GLU A 56 -4.33 14.90 14.63
CA GLU A 56 -5.63 15.42 15.10
C GLU A 56 -6.79 14.80 14.30
N THR A 57 -6.64 14.74 12.97
CA THR A 57 -7.63 14.11 12.08
C THR A 57 -7.86 12.65 12.46
N VAL A 58 -6.83 11.84 12.65
CA VAL A 58 -7.02 10.40 12.93
C VAL A 58 -7.55 10.13 14.34
N LEU A 59 -7.19 10.97 15.31
CA LEU A 59 -7.77 10.91 16.66
C LEU A 59 -9.28 11.18 16.63
N SER A 60 -9.75 12.12 15.79
CA SER A 60 -11.19 12.39 15.61
C SER A 60 -11.94 11.22 14.97
N LEU A 61 -11.22 10.35 14.22
CA LEU A 61 -11.75 9.11 13.63
C LEU A 61 -11.67 7.90 14.59
N GLY A 62 -11.27 8.12 15.85
CA GLY A 62 -11.16 7.07 16.88
C GLY A 62 -9.95 6.14 16.70
N VAL A 63 -8.90 6.57 15.98
CA VAL A 63 -7.69 5.79 15.74
C VAL A 63 -6.50 6.41 16.46
N GLU A 64 -5.61 5.58 16.99
CA GLU A 64 -4.46 5.99 17.79
C GLU A 64 -3.27 6.47 16.92
N ALA A 65 -2.63 7.59 17.34
CA ALA A 65 -1.33 8.05 16.86
C ALA A 65 -0.41 8.27 18.07
N PRO A 66 0.12 7.19 18.68
CA PRO A 66 0.70 7.23 20.02
C PRO A 66 2.10 7.84 20.07
N PHE A 67 2.78 8.01 18.94
CA PHE A 67 4.11 8.61 18.86
C PHE A 67 4.20 9.60 17.69
N LYS A 68 5.21 10.46 17.73
CA LYS A 68 5.60 11.29 16.60
C LYS A 68 6.70 10.58 15.82
N ARG A 69 6.49 10.34 14.52
CA ARG A 69 7.52 9.75 13.66
C ARG A 69 8.70 10.72 13.51
N PRO A 70 9.96 10.24 13.64
CA PRO A 70 11.14 11.06 13.45
C PRO A 70 11.25 11.68 12.05
N GLU A 71 11.86 12.84 11.94
CA GLU A 71 11.98 13.58 10.69
C GLU A 71 12.72 12.78 9.60
N HIS A 72 13.83 12.11 9.95
CA HIS A 72 14.60 11.26 9.01
C HIS A 72 13.84 10.02 8.50
N LEU A 73 12.68 9.69 9.08
CA LEU A 73 11.76 8.66 8.60
C LEU A 73 10.50 9.26 7.93
N SER A 74 10.50 10.58 7.71
CA SER A 74 9.37 11.31 7.15
C SER A 74 9.72 12.02 5.83
N ASP A 75 10.95 11.87 5.36
CA ASP A 75 11.44 12.39 4.09
C ASP A 75 11.08 11.50 2.89
N ASP A 76 11.63 11.83 1.70
CA ASP A 76 11.39 11.10 0.46
C ASP A 76 12.26 9.83 0.31
N PHE A 77 13.23 9.63 1.20
CA PHE A 77 14.20 8.52 1.14
C PHE A 77 13.88 7.40 2.12
N ALA A 78 13.07 7.69 3.15
CA ALA A 78 12.65 6.70 4.12
C ALA A 78 11.83 5.59 3.45
N THR A 79 12.30 4.35 3.59
CA THR A 79 11.62 3.18 3.02
C THR A 79 10.44 2.76 3.90
N THR A 80 9.49 2.03 3.31
CA THR A 80 8.38 1.43 4.06
C THR A 80 8.90 0.53 5.19
N ILE A 81 9.97 -0.23 4.94
CA ILE A 81 10.59 -1.10 5.97
C ILE A 81 11.09 -0.27 7.15
N ASP A 82 11.82 0.81 6.91
CA ASP A 82 12.36 1.64 7.99
C ASP A 82 11.26 2.27 8.85
N VAL A 83 10.20 2.77 8.20
CA VAL A 83 9.03 3.35 8.88
C VAL A 83 8.30 2.30 9.72
N MET A 84 8.11 1.09 9.18
CA MET A 84 7.44 0.00 9.89
C MET A 84 8.30 -0.56 11.01
N ALA A 85 9.61 -0.75 10.80
CA ALA A 85 10.54 -1.18 11.85
C ALA A 85 10.54 -0.22 13.05
N HIS A 86 10.56 1.10 12.77
CA HIS A 86 10.44 2.11 13.81
C HIS A 86 9.11 1.99 14.56
N ALA A 87 8.00 1.90 13.84
CA ALA A 87 6.68 1.82 14.46
C ALA A 87 6.51 0.56 15.33
N VAL A 88 6.90 -0.61 14.81
CA VAL A 88 6.87 -1.90 15.53
C VAL A 88 7.71 -1.81 16.81
N SER A 89 8.94 -1.30 16.73
CA SER A 89 9.86 -1.16 17.86
C SER A 89 9.33 -0.17 18.91
N THR A 90 8.82 0.99 18.46
CA THR A 90 8.29 2.03 19.36
C THR A 90 7.02 1.58 20.09
N LEU A 91 6.19 0.79 19.43
CA LEU A 91 4.98 0.20 20.03
C LEU A 91 5.30 -1.00 20.95
N GLY A 92 6.52 -1.50 20.96
CA GLY A 92 6.93 -2.67 21.75
C GLY A 92 6.14 -3.93 21.38
N LEU A 93 5.85 -4.13 20.09
CA LEU A 93 5.07 -5.28 19.65
C LEU A 93 5.86 -6.58 19.81
N ASP A 94 5.15 -7.63 20.26
CA ASP A 94 5.72 -8.96 20.31
C ASP A 94 6.13 -9.45 18.92
N ASN A 95 7.28 -10.14 18.83
CA ASN A 95 7.88 -10.62 17.57
C ASN A 95 6.94 -11.49 16.73
N GLU A 96 6.04 -12.22 17.36
CA GLU A 96 5.06 -13.09 16.69
C GLU A 96 3.76 -12.36 16.33
N SER A 97 3.59 -11.11 16.74
CA SER A 97 2.45 -10.30 16.32
C SER A 97 2.42 -10.16 14.81
N THR A 98 1.25 -10.28 14.22
CA THR A 98 1.03 -10.10 12.79
C THR A 98 0.71 -8.63 12.53
N VAL A 99 1.51 -7.97 11.71
CA VAL A 99 1.43 -6.52 11.47
C VAL A 99 1.15 -6.22 10.00
N CYS A 100 0.09 -5.49 9.76
CA CYS A 100 -0.26 -4.93 8.45
C CYS A 100 0.25 -3.50 8.33
N CYS A 101 1.10 -3.24 7.36
CA CYS A 101 1.31 -1.91 6.81
C CYS A 101 0.19 -1.61 5.82
N LEU A 102 -0.67 -0.65 6.10
CA LEU A 102 -1.76 -0.23 5.23
C LEU A 102 -1.50 1.19 4.74
N TYR A 103 -1.45 1.41 3.43
CA TYR A 103 -1.22 2.75 2.90
C TYR A 103 -2.46 3.64 3.07
N ALA A 104 -2.22 4.85 3.57
CA ALA A 104 -3.25 5.87 3.77
C ALA A 104 -3.96 6.28 2.47
N THR A 105 -3.31 6.05 1.33
CA THR A 105 -3.80 6.41 -0.01
C THR A 105 -4.42 5.22 -0.76
N ALA A 106 -5.08 4.30 -0.04
CA ALA A 106 -5.73 3.11 -0.60
C ALA A 106 -7.28 3.19 -0.50
N PRO A 107 -7.95 4.12 -1.22
CA PRO A 107 -9.39 4.34 -1.07
C PRO A 107 -10.24 3.20 -1.67
N PHE A 108 -9.65 2.34 -2.49
CA PHE A 108 -10.34 1.21 -3.14
C PHE A 108 -10.25 -0.10 -2.38
N LEU A 109 -9.68 -0.07 -1.19
CA LEU A 109 -9.39 -1.23 -0.39
C LEU A 109 -10.65 -2.06 -0.10
N GLN A 110 -10.50 -3.36 -0.20
CA GLN A 110 -11.56 -4.34 0.09
C GLN A 110 -11.25 -5.01 1.44
N PRO A 111 -12.09 -4.81 2.49
CA PRO A 111 -11.85 -5.38 3.83
C PRO A 111 -11.60 -6.89 3.83
N GLU A 112 -12.33 -7.63 3.00
CA GLU A 112 -12.18 -9.08 2.85
C GLU A 112 -10.80 -9.49 2.28
N LYS A 113 -10.14 -8.62 1.53
CA LYS A 113 -8.77 -8.86 1.05
C LYS A 113 -7.72 -8.66 2.13
N LEU A 114 -7.94 -7.72 3.05
CA LEU A 114 -7.10 -7.58 4.23
C LEU A 114 -7.12 -8.85 5.08
N ALA A 115 -8.29 -9.44 5.28
CA ALA A 115 -8.49 -10.61 6.13
C ALA A 115 -7.72 -11.88 5.65
N ILE A 116 -7.27 -11.91 4.39
CA ILE A 116 -6.47 -13.02 3.85
C ILE A 116 -5.01 -13.00 4.37
N GLY A 117 -4.48 -11.82 4.71
CA GLY A 117 -3.06 -11.62 5.02
C GLY A 117 -2.49 -12.53 6.10
N PRO A 118 -3.10 -12.62 7.28
CA PRO A 118 -2.60 -13.45 8.38
C PRO A 118 -2.42 -14.93 7.99
N GLU A 119 -3.34 -15.49 7.22
CA GLU A 119 -3.25 -16.89 6.78
C GLU A 119 -2.05 -17.12 5.84
N LYS A 120 -1.77 -16.17 4.95
CA LYS A 120 -0.64 -16.26 4.01
C LYS A 120 0.72 -16.31 4.72
N LEU A 121 0.83 -15.69 5.89
CA LEU A 121 2.07 -15.70 6.69
C LEU A 121 2.41 -17.05 7.31
N ASN A 122 1.51 -18.03 7.26
CA ASN A 122 1.86 -19.42 7.65
C ASN A 122 2.91 -20.04 6.71
N HIS A 123 3.07 -19.49 5.50
CA HIS A 123 3.94 -20.05 4.45
C HIS A 123 4.84 -19.00 3.78
N ALA A 124 4.82 -17.77 4.23
CA ALA A 124 5.61 -16.67 3.68
C ALA A 124 6.09 -15.70 4.77
N ASP A 125 7.19 -14.99 4.50
CA ASP A 125 7.69 -13.93 5.37
C ASP A 125 6.88 -12.64 5.24
N PHE A 126 6.40 -12.37 4.01
CA PHE A 126 5.51 -11.27 3.68
C PHE A 126 4.31 -11.75 2.86
N ALA A 127 3.17 -11.08 3.03
CA ALA A 127 2.02 -11.21 2.14
C ALA A 127 1.62 -9.81 1.66
N ILE A 128 1.59 -9.58 0.35
CA ILE A 128 1.43 -8.26 -0.25
C ILE A 128 0.25 -8.20 -1.21
N SER A 129 -0.40 -7.05 -1.27
CA SER A 129 -1.40 -6.78 -2.28
C SER A 129 -0.76 -6.71 -3.66
N VAL A 130 -1.29 -7.44 -4.63
CA VAL A 130 -0.81 -7.46 -6.02
C VAL A 130 -1.97 -7.33 -7.00
N THR A 131 -1.69 -6.86 -8.21
CA THR A 131 -2.66 -6.89 -9.31
C THR A 131 -2.00 -7.26 -10.62
N SER A 132 -2.75 -7.87 -11.53
CA SER A 132 -2.22 -8.28 -12.83
C SER A 132 -1.96 -7.07 -13.73
N TYR A 133 -0.95 -7.17 -14.58
CA TYR A 133 -0.74 -6.18 -15.65
C TYR A 133 -1.93 -6.17 -16.63
N ALA A 134 -2.30 -4.98 -17.10
CA ALA A 134 -3.35 -4.83 -18.12
C ALA A 134 -2.94 -5.42 -19.48
N PHE A 135 -1.64 -5.37 -19.76
CA PHE A 135 -1.01 -5.91 -20.95
C PHE A 135 0.20 -6.75 -20.54
N PRO A 136 0.56 -7.82 -21.29
CA PRO A 136 1.71 -8.64 -20.96
C PRO A 136 2.99 -7.81 -20.84
N ILE A 137 3.65 -7.85 -19.68
CA ILE A 137 4.90 -7.12 -19.42
C ILE A 137 6.02 -7.58 -20.35
N GLN A 138 5.98 -8.82 -20.83
CA GLN A 138 6.93 -9.38 -21.79
C GLN A 138 6.92 -8.63 -23.12
N ARG A 139 5.86 -7.88 -23.42
CA ARG A 139 5.73 -7.00 -24.60
C ARG A 139 6.06 -5.54 -24.31
N ALA A 140 6.67 -5.25 -23.17
CA ALA A 140 7.07 -3.90 -22.82
C ALA A 140 8.08 -3.35 -23.85
N LEU A 141 7.99 -2.04 -24.09
CA LEU A 141 8.84 -1.33 -25.04
C LEU A 141 9.79 -0.40 -24.29
N ARG A 142 11.02 -0.35 -24.75
CA ARG A 142 12.01 0.66 -24.34
C ARG A 142 12.02 1.80 -25.33
N VAL A 143 11.87 3.01 -24.85
CA VAL A 143 11.96 4.23 -25.65
C VAL A 143 13.40 4.74 -25.60
N LYS A 144 14.11 4.75 -26.73
CA LYS A 144 15.40 5.44 -26.89
C LYS A 144 15.20 6.89 -27.30
N SER A 145 14.23 7.14 -28.19
CA SER A 145 13.67 8.43 -28.57
C SER A 145 12.24 8.21 -29.05
N LEU A 146 11.43 9.27 -29.24
CA LEU A 146 10.06 9.12 -29.77
C LEU A 146 10.03 8.46 -31.17
N ASP A 147 11.13 8.58 -31.94
CA ASP A 147 11.27 7.98 -33.26
C ASP A 147 11.91 6.59 -33.22
N GLN A 148 12.35 6.12 -32.07
CA GLN A 148 13.03 4.83 -31.91
C GLN A 148 12.59 4.12 -30.64
N ILE A 149 11.76 3.10 -30.82
CA ILE A 149 11.32 2.19 -29.76
C ILE A 149 11.75 0.76 -30.08
N GLU A 150 12.01 -0.03 -29.06
CA GLU A 150 12.38 -1.44 -29.20
C GLU A 150 11.71 -2.30 -28.12
N MET A 151 11.42 -3.56 -28.43
CA MET A 151 10.95 -4.51 -27.40
C MET A 151 12.05 -4.78 -26.37
N ILE A 152 11.65 -4.87 -25.09
CA ILE A 152 12.57 -5.30 -24.03
C ILE A 152 12.89 -6.79 -24.18
N ASN A 153 11.88 -7.60 -24.54
CA ASN A 153 11.99 -9.05 -24.74
C ASN A 153 11.60 -9.42 -26.20
N PRO A 154 12.48 -9.18 -27.19
CA PRO A 154 12.15 -9.39 -28.62
C PRO A 154 11.83 -10.85 -28.96
N GLU A 155 12.33 -11.83 -28.19
CA GLU A 155 12.04 -13.26 -28.33
C GLU A 155 10.55 -13.60 -28.12
N GLN A 156 9.81 -12.73 -27.43
CA GLN A 156 8.40 -12.93 -27.15
C GLN A 156 7.43 -12.40 -28.23
N ILE A 157 7.96 -11.84 -29.33
CA ILE A 157 7.13 -11.19 -30.35
C ILE A 157 6.12 -12.14 -30.99
N LEU A 158 6.48 -13.41 -31.17
CA LEU A 158 5.63 -14.44 -31.79
C LEU A 158 4.80 -15.23 -30.77
N THR A 159 5.05 -15.08 -29.47
CA THR A 159 4.29 -15.78 -28.45
C THR A 159 2.90 -15.17 -28.30
N ARG A 160 1.83 -15.97 -28.38
CA ARG A 160 0.47 -15.47 -28.22
C ARG A 160 0.26 -14.95 -26.79
N SER A 161 -0.56 -13.91 -26.60
CA SER A 161 -0.79 -13.28 -25.29
C SER A 161 -1.24 -14.26 -24.20
N GLN A 162 -2.06 -15.25 -24.58
CA GLN A 162 -2.56 -16.28 -23.66
C GLN A 162 -1.52 -17.35 -23.28
N ASP A 163 -0.41 -17.42 -24.00
CA ASP A 163 0.66 -18.39 -23.75
C ASP A 163 1.84 -17.73 -22.99
N LEU A 164 1.76 -16.41 -22.74
CA LEU A 164 2.73 -15.67 -21.93
C LEU A 164 2.45 -15.92 -20.44
N GLU A 165 3.51 -15.98 -19.66
CA GLU A 165 3.41 -16.09 -18.20
C GLU A 165 2.62 -14.91 -17.63
N GLU A 166 1.63 -15.22 -16.77
CA GLU A 166 0.88 -14.18 -16.04
C GLU A 166 1.79 -13.48 -15.03
N CYS A 167 1.90 -12.16 -15.14
CA CYS A 167 2.70 -11.33 -14.26
C CYS A 167 1.82 -10.38 -13.46
N PHE A 168 2.24 -10.15 -12.23
CA PHE A 168 1.62 -9.21 -11.30
C PHE A 168 2.60 -8.10 -10.95
N HIS A 169 2.06 -6.97 -10.51
CA HIS A 169 2.84 -5.91 -9.87
C HIS A 169 2.28 -5.63 -8.47
N ASP A 170 3.10 -4.99 -7.66
CA ASP A 170 2.70 -4.46 -6.36
C ASP A 170 1.51 -3.50 -6.55
N ALA A 171 0.43 -3.74 -5.80
CA ALA A 171 -0.76 -2.90 -5.85
C ALA A 171 -0.63 -1.64 -4.97
N GLY A 172 0.41 -1.56 -4.13
CA GLY A 172 0.67 -0.41 -3.27
C GLY A 172 -0.42 -0.11 -2.26
N GLN A 173 -1.14 -1.12 -1.77
CA GLN A 173 -2.22 -0.89 -0.82
C GLN A 173 -1.90 -1.41 0.58
N PHE A 174 -1.46 -2.66 0.72
CA PHE A 174 -1.11 -3.22 2.02
C PHE A 174 -0.08 -4.34 1.94
N TYR A 175 0.65 -4.50 3.07
CA TYR A 175 1.71 -5.48 3.23
C TYR A 175 1.62 -6.08 4.63
N TRP A 176 1.58 -7.40 4.73
CA TRP A 176 1.53 -8.13 5.97
C TRP A 176 2.86 -8.81 6.26
N ALA A 177 3.30 -8.77 7.52
CA ALA A 177 4.41 -9.58 8.00
C ALA A 177 4.31 -9.76 9.52
N LYS A 178 5.12 -10.66 10.08
CA LYS A 178 5.36 -10.69 11.52
C LYS A 178 6.14 -9.45 11.95
N ALA A 179 5.95 -9.00 13.18
CA ALA A 179 6.69 -7.88 13.74
C ALA A 179 8.21 -8.09 13.62
N SER A 180 8.70 -9.31 13.88
CA SER A 180 10.10 -9.67 13.68
C SER A 180 10.60 -9.46 12.26
N SER A 181 9.79 -9.76 11.24
CA SER A 181 10.18 -9.57 9.83
C SER A 181 10.32 -8.09 9.48
N TRP A 182 9.41 -7.23 9.96
CA TRP A 182 9.52 -5.78 9.77
C TRP A 182 10.81 -5.19 10.34
N VAL A 183 11.31 -5.73 11.46
CA VAL A 183 12.52 -5.22 12.13
C VAL A 183 13.81 -5.80 11.51
N THR A 184 13.80 -7.05 11.05
CA THR A 184 15.02 -7.77 10.66
C THR A 184 15.28 -7.79 9.16
N ARG A 185 14.25 -7.65 8.31
CA ARG A 185 14.40 -7.71 6.85
C ARG A 185 14.78 -6.33 6.28
N LYS A 186 15.57 -6.35 5.22
CA LYS A 186 16.00 -5.12 4.51
C LYS A 186 15.05 -4.71 3.38
N SER A 187 14.21 -5.63 2.93
CA SER A 187 13.25 -5.42 1.85
C SER A 187 12.03 -6.32 2.07
N ILE A 188 10.87 -5.88 1.59
CA ILE A 188 9.64 -6.70 1.52
C ILE A 188 9.87 -7.98 0.68
N PHE A 189 10.76 -7.90 -0.30
CA PHE A 189 11.13 -9.04 -1.16
C PHE A 189 12.33 -9.85 -0.64
N ASP A 190 12.76 -9.59 0.61
CA ASP A 190 13.83 -10.36 1.27
C ASP A 190 13.22 -11.57 1.98
N GLY A 191 13.12 -12.67 1.27
CA GLY A 191 12.52 -13.92 1.72
C GLY A 191 11.37 -14.39 0.83
N LYS A 192 10.51 -15.23 1.39
CA LYS A 192 9.34 -15.76 0.68
C LYS A 192 8.17 -14.76 0.76
N VAL A 193 7.65 -14.36 -0.39
CA VAL A 193 6.55 -13.40 -0.51
C VAL A 193 5.33 -14.08 -1.12
N ALA A 194 4.17 -13.93 -0.47
CA ALA A 194 2.88 -14.38 -0.99
C ALA A 194 2.11 -13.18 -1.57
N GLY A 195 1.49 -13.35 -2.74
CA GLY A 195 0.60 -12.36 -3.34
C GLY A 195 -0.84 -12.52 -2.87
N ILE A 196 -1.53 -11.39 -2.66
CA ILE A 196 -2.98 -11.30 -2.45
C ILE A 196 -3.56 -10.54 -3.65
N PRO A 197 -4.15 -11.25 -4.63
CA PRO A 197 -4.62 -10.62 -5.86
C PRO A 197 -5.81 -9.70 -5.61
N LEU A 198 -5.71 -8.47 -6.17
CA LEU A 198 -6.77 -7.49 -6.23
C LEU A 198 -7.25 -7.31 -7.67
N PRO A 199 -8.56 -7.06 -7.89
CA PRO A 199 -9.06 -6.66 -9.20
C PRO A 199 -8.39 -5.37 -9.67
N ARG A 200 -8.00 -5.27 -10.93
CA ARG A 200 -7.38 -4.04 -11.51
C ARG A 200 -8.24 -2.79 -11.31
N SER A 201 -9.55 -2.94 -11.34
CA SER A 201 -10.49 -1.84 -11.07
C SER A 201 -10.43 -1.31 -9.62
N ARG A 202 -9.73 -2.00 -8.73
CA ARG A 202 -9.54 -1.63 -7.32
C ARG A 202 -8.11 -1.15 -7.01
N VAL A 203 -7.32 -0.93 -8.06
CA VAL A 203 -5.92 -0.51 -7.89
C VAL A 203 -5.67 0.74 -8.72
N GLN A 204 -5.32 1.83 -8.03
CA GLN A 204 -4.89 3.08 -8.62
C GLN A 204 -3.81 3.70 -7.71
N ASP A 205 -2.64 3.88 -8.25
CA ASP A 205 -1.59 4.67 -7.59
C ASP A 205 -1.95 6.16 -7.74
N ILE A 206 -1.96 6.88 -6.62
CA ILE A 206 -2.42 8.28 -6.58
C ILE A 206 -1.23 9.17 -6.21
N ASP A 207 -0.48 9.59 -7.21
CA ASP A 207 0.77 10.30 -7.04
C ASP A 207 0.77 11.72 -7.64
N THR A 208 -0.07 11.95 -8.64
CA THR A 208 -0.21 13.22 -9.34
C THR A 208 -1.65 13.75 -9.23
N PRO A 209 -1.90 15.05 -9.53
CA PRO A 209 -3.26 15.55 -9.64
C PRO A 209 -4.13 14.80 -10.66
N GLU A 210 -3.54 14.35 -11.77
CA GLU A 210 -4.24 13.56 -12.80
C GLU A 210 -4.67 12.19 -12.23
N ASP A 211 -3.79 11.52 -11.48
CA ASP A 211 -4.15 10.27 -10.79
C ASP A 211 -5.28 10.47 -9.79
N TRP A 212 -5.27 11.63 -9.11
CA TRP A 212 -6.33 11.98 -8.15
C TRP A 212 -7.69 12.09 -8.82
N GLU A 213 -7.77 12.84 -9.92
CA GLU A 213 -9.00 13.02 -10.69
C GLU A 213 -9.49 11.67 -11.26
N LEU A 214 -8.59 10.87 -11.83
CA LEU A 214 -8.92 9.54 -12.32
C LEU A 214 -9.44 8.64 -11.20
N ALA A 215 -8.78 8.63 -10.05
CA ALA A 215 -9.20 7.86 -8.89
C ALA A 215 -10.60 8.28 -8.41
N GLU A 216 -10.92 9.59 -8.35
CA GLU A 216 -12.26 10.04 -7.98
C GLU A 216 -13.34 9.57 -8.97
N VAL A 217 -13.06 9.59 -10.28
CA VAL A 217 -13.98 9.06 -11.30
C VAL A 217 -14.20 7.56 -11.10
N MET A 218 -13.11 6.80 -10.91
CA MET A 218 -13.19 5.36 -10.65
C MET A 218 -13.99 5.06 -9.38
N PHE A 219 -13.75 5.80 -8.31
CA PHE A 219 -14.40 5.62 -7.01
C PHE A 219 -15.91 5.79 -7.10
N ARG A 220 -16.36 6.88 -7.76
CA ARG A 220 -17.79 7.14 -8.00
C ARG A 220 -18.43 6.08 -8.91
N THR A 221 -17.72 5.66 -9.95
CA THR A 221 -18.23 4.64 -10.89
C THR A 221 -18.41 3.28 -10.21
N LEU A 222 -17.57 2.95 -9.24
CA LEU A 222 -17.66 1.72 -8.46
C LEU A 222 -18.69 1.78 -7.32
N GLY A 223 -19.33 2.94 -7.09
CA GLY A 223 -20.32 3.13 -6.03
C GLY A 223 -19.75 2.97 -4.62
N LEU A 224 -18.54 3.50 -4.37
CA LEU A 224 -17.84 3.33 -3.10
C LEU A 224 -18.04 4.50 -2.11
N GLY A 225 -18.84 5.50 -2.43
CA GLY A 225 -19.11 6.69 -1.63
C GLY A 225 -20.44 6.69 -0.92
#